data_8eb684e60458c5a027a5e376d2480b32
#
_entry.id   8eb684e60458c5a027a5e376d2480b32
#
_cell.length_a   1.000
_cell.length_b   1.000
_cell.length_c   1.000
_cell.angle_alpha   90.00
_cell.angle_beta   90.00
_cell.angle_gamma   90.00
#
_symmetry.space_group_name_H-M   'P 1'
#
loop_
_entity.id
_entity.type
_entity.pdbx_description
1 polymer ?
#
loop_
_entity_poly.entity_id
_entity_poly.type
_entity_poly.pdbx_seq_one_letter_code
_entity_poly.pdbx_strand_id
1 'polypeptide(L)'
;IGDICRERGLPLILDAAQTAGHYPVNMKELGLSALCVPGHKGLLGPQGIGALMLDEEFAKRVEPLISGGTGSASDSELLPPYMPDRFESGTLNIPGIFGLNAALRFILEKGVDTFRAHEEKLTERFIDGLEGLPLRLAGTKDISRRVGVVSIDFTGRDNAEVAYELDKRGIMTRCGLHCAPSAHKTIGTFPQGTVRFSIGYANTEGDIDRALSAIKEIIL
;
A
#
# COMPACT_ATOMS: atom_id res chain seq x y z
N ILE A 1 -5.07 -4.16 19.11
CA ILE A 1 -4.67 -2.76 19.38
C ILE A 1 -5.95 -1.92 19.55
N GLY A 2 -6.90 -1.96 18.63
CA GLY A 2 -8.14 -1.18 18.70
C GLY A 2 -8.89 -1.33 20.03
N ASP A 3 -9.02 -2.54 20.56
CA ASP A 3 -9.67 -2.78 21.85
C ASP A 3 -8.93 -2.07 23.00
N ILE A 4 -7.61 -2.18 23.04
CA ILE A 4 -6.78 -1.49 24.04
C ILE A 4 -6.94 0.03 23.95
N CYS A 5 -6.98 0.57 22.72
CA CYS A 5 -7.18 2.01 22.53
C CYS A 5 -8.58 2.45 23.02
N ARG A 6 -9.64 1.69 22.70
CA ARG A 6 -10.99 1.95 23.19
C ARG A 6 -11.08 1.92 24.72
N GLU A 7 -10.54 0.88 25.34
CA GLU A 7 -10.53 0.74 26.81
C GLU A 7 -9.82 1.89 27.52
N ARG A 8 -8.81 2.49 26.88
CA ARG A 8 -8.00 3.58 27.43
C ARG A 8 -8.40 4.97 26.94
N GLY A 9 -9.45 5.09 26.13
CA GLY A 9 -9.88 6.36 25.55
C GLY A 9 -8.83 7.01 24.63
N LEU A 10 -7.94 6.21 24.02
CA LEU A 10 -6.88 6.70 23.12
C LEU A 10 -7.37 6.69 21.68
N PRO A 11 -7.15 7.79 20.92
CA PRO A 11 -7.42 7.78 19.50
C PRO A 11 -6.45 6.84 18.77
N LEU A 12 -6.97 6.09 17.81
CA LEU A 12 -6.18 5.20 16.96
C LEU A 12 -6.23 5.69 15.51
N ILE A 13 -5.06 6.03 14.96
CA ILE A 13 -4.89 6.42 13.56
C ILE A 13 -4.22 5.26 12.83
N LEU A 14 -4.81 4.80 11.74
CA LEU A 14 -4.25 3.77 10.88
C LEU A 14 -3.77 4.38 9.56
N ASP A 15 -2.48 4.24 9.26
CA ASP A 15 -1.95 4.38 7.91
C ASP A 15 -2.15 3.05 7.16
N ALA A 16 -3.13 3.01 6.27
CA ALA A 16 -3.45 1.84 5.45
C ALA A 16 -2.86 1.94 4.04
N ALA A 17 -1.75 2.67 3.88
CA ALA A 17 -1.13 2.90 2.58
C ALA A 17 -0.71 1.61 1.83
N GLN A 18 -0.51 0.51 2.53
CA GLN A 18 -0.13 -0.78 1.94
C GLN A 18 -1.24 -1.83 2.02
N THR A 19 -2.33 -1.56 2.74
CA THR A 19 -3.39 -2.55 2.97
C THR A 19 -4.73 -2.18 2.35
N ALA A 20 -5.04 -0.89 2.20
CA ALA A 20 -6.27 -0.44 1.54
C ALA A 20 -6.33 -0.96 0.10
N GLY A 21 -7.44 -1.62 -0.25
CA GLY A 21 -7.66 -2.27 -1.54
C GLY A 21 -7.20 -3.74 -1.59
N HIS A 22 -6.31 -4.18 -0.68
CA HIS A 22 -5.83 -5.56 -0.57
C HIS A 22 -6.45 -6.32 0.60
N TYR A 23 -6.76 -5.60 1.68
CA TYR A 23 -7.39 -6.14 2.87
C TYR A 23 -8.66 -5.36 3.19
N PRO A 24 -9.72 -6.02 3.69
CA PRO A 24 -10.89 -5.32 4.21
C PRO A 24 -10.48 -4.51 5.45
N VAL A 25 -10.69 -3.19 5.39
CA VAL A 25 -10.43 -2.28 6.50
C VAL A 25 -11.74 -1.62 6.91
N ASN A 26 -12.25 -1.97 8.07
CA ASN A 26 -13.47 -1.40 8.65
C ASN A 26 -13.13 -0.52 9.85
N MET A 27 -13.31 0.79 9.73
CA MET A 27 -12.96 1.75 10.79
C MET A 27 -13.69 1.47 12.10
N LYS A 28 -14.98 1.09 12.05
CA LYS A 28 -15.80 0.84 13.24
C LYS A 28 -15.35 -0.42 13.98
N GLU A 29 -15.15 -1.51 13.25
CA GLU A 29 -14.70 -2.79 13.83
C GLU A 29 -13.30 -2.66 14.45
N LEU A 30 -12.40 -1.97 13.77
CA LEU A 30 -11.03 -1.74 14.23
C LEU A 30 -10.92 -0.65 15.31
N GLY A 31 -11.99 0.11 15.55
CA GLY A 31 -12.00 1.21 16.52
C GLY A 31 -11.09 2.38 16.11
N LEU A 32 -11.06 2.69 14.82
CA LEU A 32 -10.21 3.76 14.30
C LEU A 32 -10.85 5.13 14.49
N SER A 33 -10.04 6.08 14.94
CA SER A 33 -10.39 7.50 14.96
C SER A 33 -10.07 8.17 13.62
N ALA A 34 -9.04 7.67 12.91
CA ALA A 34 -8.70 8.12 11.58
C ALA A 34 -8.11 6.98 10.73
N LEU A 35 -8.32 7.06 9.41
CA LEU A 35 -7.77 6.15 8.41
C LEU A 35 -7.19 6.94 7.25
N CYS A 36 -5.92 6.73 6.94
CA CYS A 36 -5.19 7.39 5.86
C CYS A 36 -4.94 6.41 4.71
N VAL A 37 -5.30 6.80 3.49
CA VAL A 37 -5.09 5.97 2.29
C VAL A 37 -4.60 6.79 1.10
N PRO A 38 -3.59 6.36 0.35
CA PRO A 38 -3.24 6.93 -0.95
C PRO A 38 -4.10 6.31 -2.06
N GLY A 39 -4.48 7.11 -3.03
CA GLY A 39 -5.29 6.61 -4.15
C GLY A 39 -4.54 5.70 -5.11
N HIS A 40 -3.22 5.92 -5.30
CA HIS A 40 -2.42 5.32 -6.36
C HIS A 40 -1.77 3.96 -6.04
N LYS A 41 -2.09 3.34 -4.90
CA LYS A 41 -1.60 2.00 -4.54
C LYS A 41 -2.71 0.96 -4.71
N GLY A 42 -3.00 0.16 -3.70
CA GLY A 42 -4.03 -0.88 -3.78
C GLY A 42 -5.44 -0.40 -4.12
N LEU A 43 -5.70 0.91 -4.00
CA LEU A 43 -6.96 1.50 -4.47
C LEU A 43 -7.01 1.77 -5.98
N LEU A 44 -5.94 1.50 -6.74
CA LEU A 44 -5.87 1.56 -8.21
C LEU A 44 -6.20 2.93 -8.82
N GLY A 45 -6.23 3.98 -8.02
CA GLY A 45 -6.51 5.35 -8.46
C GLY A 45 -5.28 6.08 -9.00
N PRO A 46 -5.46 7.32 -9.48
CA PRO A 46 -4.34 8.12 -10.00
C PRO A 46 -3.41 8.61 -8.88
N GLN A 47 -2.21 9.04 -9.29
CA GLN A 47 -1.29 9.75 -8.40
C GLN A 47 -1.84 11.14 -8.02
N GLY A 48 -1.35 11.69 -6.89
CA GLY A 48 -1.73 13.03 -6.44
C GLY A 48 -3.10 13.11 -5.78
N ILE A 49 -3.70 11.98 -5.43
CA ILE A 49 -4.95 11.89 -4.67
C ILE A 49 -4.83 10.84 -3.57
N GLY A 50 -5.50 11.08 -2.46
CA GLY A 50 -5.66 10.18 -1.33
C GLY A 50 -6.88 10.57 -0.52
N ALA A 51 -7.16 9.85 0.54
CA ALA A 51 -8.24 10.18 1.45
C ALA A 51 -7.82 10.05 2.92
N LEU A 52 -8.33 10.96 3.73
CA LEU A 52 -8.31 10.92 5.18
C LEU A 52 -9.76 10.77 5.65
N MET A 53 -10.08 9.63 6.21
CA MET A 53 -11.38 9.40 6.82
C MET A 53 -11.25 9.61 8.33
N LEU A 54 -12.15 10.40 8.89
CA LEU A 54 -12.16 10.76 10.30
C LEU A 54 -13.47 10.30 10.96
N ASP A 55 -13.36 9.78 12.17
CA ASP A 55 -14.51 9.68 13.06
C ASP A 55 -15.01 11.09 13.39
N GLU A 56 -16.35 11.27 13.47
CA GLU A 56 -16.96 12.60 13.61
C GLU A 56 -16.52 13.30 14.90
N GLU A 57 -16.47 12.57 16.02
CA GLU A 57 -16.08 13.15 17.32
C GLU A 57 -14.57 13.45 17.35
N PHE A 58 -13.78 12.62 16.68
CA PHE A 58 -12.34 12.88 16.54
C PHE A 58 -12.08 14.10 15.64
N ALA A 59 -12.82 14.27 14.55
CA ALA A 59 -12.69 15.41 13.64
C ALA A 59 -12.92 16.76 14.35
N LYS A 60 -13.81 16.81 15.34
CA LYS A 60 -14.06 18.02 16.15
C LYS A 60 -12.87 18.41 17.03
N ARG A 61 -12.01 17.45 17.37
CA ARG A 61 -10.85 17.62 18.26
C ARG A 61 -9.55 17.90 17.53
N VAL A 62 -9.52 17.68 16.22
CA VAL A 62 -8.33 17.87 15.39
C VAL A 62 -8.34 19.26 14.74
N GLU A 63 -7.23 19.97 14.83
CA GLU A 63 -7.06 21.23 14.14
C GLU A 63 -6.49 21.02 12.73
N PRO A 64 -7.03 21.72 11.71
CA PRO A 64 -6.47 21.69 10.37
C PRO A 64 -5.04 22.23 10.35
N LEU A 65 -4.12 21.48 9.74
CA LEU A 65 -2.73 21.93 9.55
C LEU A 65 -2.63 22.98 8.43
N ILE A 66 -3.51 22.87 7.42
CA ILE A 66 -3.55 23.78 6.27
C ILE A 66 -4.87 24.54 6.33
N SER A 67 -4.79 25.85 6.23
CA SER A 67 -5.94 26.75 6.18
C SER A 67 -5.98 27.51 4.86
N GLY A 68 -7.17 27.90 4.42
CA GLY A 68 -7.39 28.66 3.19
C GLY A 68 -8.88 28.80 2.88
N GLY A 69 -9.22 29.52 1.83
CA GLY A 69 -10.61 29.67 1.40
C GLY A 69 -11.22 28.33 0.98
N THR A 70 -12.42 28.05 1.44
CA THR A 70 -13.18 26.83 1.09
C THR A 70 -14.32 27.14 0.12
N GLY A 71 -14.70 28.42 -0.02
CA GLY A 71 -15.81 28.86 -0.84
C GLY A 71 -17.20 28.67 -0.21
N SER A 72 -17.28 28.04 0.96
CA SER A 72 -18.56 27.69 1.62
C SER A 72 -18.98 28.66 2.73
N ALA A 73 -18.03 29.41 3.31
CA ALA A 73 -18.28 30.41 4.39
C ALA A 73 -17.49 31.70 4.10
N SER A 74 -17.82 32.37 3.00
CA SER A 74 -17.07 33.53 2.51
C SER A 74 -17.28 34.78 3.37
N ASP A 75 -18.20 34.78 4.31
CA ASP A 75 -18.50 35.81 5.29
C ASP A 75 -17.66 35.69 6.58
N SER A 76 -16.85 34.64 6.70
CA SER A 76 -16.00 34.37 7.87
C SER A 76 -14.52 34.32 7.47
N GLU A 77 -13.65 34.88 8.33
CA GLU A 77 -12.19 34.71 8.22
C GLU A 77 -11.71 33.39 8.84
N LEU A 78 -12.59 32.65 9.53
CA LEU A 78 -12.29 31.38 10.15
C LEU A 78 -12.72 30.22 9.24
N LEU A 79 -12.01 29.11 9.32
CA LEU A 79 -12.40 27.87 8.65
C LEU A 79 -13.78 27.41 9.16
N PRO A 80 -14.64 26.88 8.27
CA PRO A 80 -15.92 26.34 8.68
C PRO A 80 -15.74 25.16 9.65
N PRO A 81 -16.65 25.01 10.64
CA PRO A 81 -16.53 23.92 11.62
C PRO A 81 -16.99 22.54 11.11
N TYR A 82 -17.60 22.49 9.93
CA TYR A 82 -18.20 21.29 9.36
C TYR A 82 -17.31 20.60 8.34
N MET A 83 -17.49 19.28 8.20
CA MET A 83 -16.82 18.43 7.22
C MET A 83 -17.56 18.49 5.86
N PRO A 84 -16.86 18.33 4.74
CA PRO A 84 -15.41 18.16 4.60
C PRO A 84 -14.61 19.45 4.63
N ASP A 85 -15.28 20.64 4.51
CA ASP A 85 -14.68 21.93 4.24
C ASP A 85 -13.63 22.35 5.28
N ARG A 86 -13.79 21.91 6.52
CA ARG A 86 -12.83 22.18 7.60
C ARG A 86 -11.41 21.72 7.24
N PHE A 87 -11.26 20.63 6.46
CA PHE A 87 -9.98 20.02 6.11
C PHE A 87 -9.64 20.11 4.62
N GLU A 88 -10.53 20.70 3.81
CA GLU A 88 -10.39 20.80 2.37
C GLU A 88 -10.35 22.26 1.92
N SER A 89 -9.21 22.93 2.11
CA SER A 89 -9.03 24.30 1.67
C SER A 89 -8.50 24.41 0.25
N GLY A 90 -8.94 25.45 -0.48
CA GLY A 90 -8.56 25.70 -1.86
C GLY A 90 -9.34 24.89 -2.89
N THR A 91 -8.86 24.90 -4.14
CA THR A 91 -9.45 24.11 -5.23
C THR A 91 -8.87 22.70 -5.22
N LEU A 92 -9.71 21.72 -5.00
CA LEU A 92 -9.30 20.31 -4.91
C LEU A 92 -8.85 19.77 -6.27
N ASN A 93 -8.11 18.65 -6.24
CA ASN A 93 -7.72 17.87 -7.42
C ASN A 93 -8.94 17.12 -7.99
N ILE A 94 -9.84 17.82 -8.65
CA ILE A 94 -11.08 17.26 -9.19
C ILE A 94 -10.82 16.08 -10.16
N PRO A 95 -9.87 16.17 -11.13
CA PRO A 95 -9.56 15.02 -11.98
C PRO A 95 -9.10 13.78 -11.18
N GLY A 96 -8.29 13.99 -10.14
CA GLY A 96 -7.85 12.91 -9.25
C GLY A 96 -9.00 12.28 -8.46
N ILE A 97 -9.96 13.09 -7.97
CA ILE A 97 -11.16 12.62 -7.28
C ILE A 97 -12.02 11.75 -8.22
N PHE A 98 -12.26 12.19 -9.45
CA PHE A 98 -13.00 11.41 -10.44
C PHE A 98 -12.30 10.09 -10.77
N GLY A 99 -10.98 10.12 -10.96
CA GLY A 99 -10.18 8.91 -11.21
C GLY A 99 -10.22 7.93 -10.03
N LEU A 100 -10.08 8.42 -8.80
CA LEU A 100 -10.19 7.59 -7.60
C LEU A 100 -11.60 7.01 -7.46
N ASN A 101 -12.66 7.80 -7.71
CA ASN A 101 -14.04 7.31 -7.69
C ASN A 101 -14.25 6.16 -8.70
N ALA A 102 -13.72 6.29 -9.92
CA ALA A 102 -13.80 5.22 -10.92
C ALA A 102 -13.09 3.94 -10.46
N ALA A 103 -11.90 4.06 -9.87
CA ALA A 103 -11.14 2.95 -9.31
C ALA A 103 -11.86 2.26 -8.14
N LEU A 104 -12.42 3.05 -7.21
CA LEU A 104 -13.18 2.51 -6.09
C LEU A 104 -14.45 1.78 -6.55
N ARG A 105 -15.16 2.30 -7.54
CA ARG A 105 -16.31 1.59 -8.14
C ARG A 105 -15.91 0.25 -8.74
N PHE A 106 -14.79 0.21 -9.46
CA PHE A 106 -14.25 -1.04 -10.01
C PHE A 106 -13.92 -2.06 -8.91
N ILE A 107 -13.25 -1.62 -7.83
CA ILE A 107 -12.93 -2.50 -6.69
C ILE A 107 -14.20 -3.00 -6.00
N LEU A 108 -15.20 -2.13 -5.81
CA LEU A 108 -16.47 -2.50 -5.17
C LEU A 108 -17.29 -3.48 -6.04
N GLU A 109 -17.27 -3.30 -7.36
CA GLU A 109 -17.95 -4.21 -8.29
C GLU A 109 -17.33 -5.61 -8.28
N LYS A 110 -16.01 -5.71 -8.23
CA LYS A 110 -15.27 -6.98 -8.19
C LYS A 110 -15.23 -7.61 -6.81
N GLY A 111 -15.25 -6.79 -5.77
CA GLY A 111 -15.08 -7.18 -4.37
C GLY A 111 -13.61 -7.24 -3.93
N VAL A 112 -13.28 -6.64 -2.78
CA VAL A 112 -11.92 -6.64 -2.21
C VAL A 112 -11.41 -8.07 -1.97
N ASP A 113 -12.29 -8.99 -1.54
CA ASP A 113 -11.91 -10.38 -1.29
C ASP A 113 -11.50 -11.11 -2.58
N THR A 114 -12.08 -10.74 -3.74
CA THR A 114 -11.67 -11.29 -5.05
C THR A 114 -10.26 -10.84 -5.40
N PHE A 115 -9.93 -9.57 -5.19
CA PHE A 115 -8.56 -9.04 -5.37
C PHE A 115 -7.58 -9.77 -4.48
N ARG A 116 -7.91 -9.85 -3.19
CA ARG A 116 -7.09 -10.53 -2.20
C ARG A 116 -6.82 -11.98 -2.55
N ALA A 117 -7.86 -12.76 -2.84
CA ALA A 117 -7.73 -14.18 -3.18
C ALA A 117 -6.86 -14.39 -4.44
N HIS A 118 -7.00 -13.52 -5.44
CA HIS A 118 -6.17 -13.56 -6.65
C HIS A 118 -4.68 -13.27 -6.33
N GLU A 119 -4.40 -12.22 -5.57
CA GLU A 119 -3.05 -11.85 -5.17
C GLU A 119 -2.40 -12.91 -4.26
N GLU A 120 -3.15 -13.46 -3.30
CA GLU A 120 -2.68 -14.54 -2.43
C GLU A 120 -2.26 -15.77 -3.25
N LYS A 121 -3.11 -16.21 -4.19
CA LYS A 121 -2.81 -17.36 -5.09
C LYS A 121 -1.51 -17.13 -5.88
N LEU A 122 -1.37 -15.97 -6.50
CA LEU A 122 -0.18 -15.66 -7.30
C LEU A 122 1.07 -15.52 -6.44
N THR A 123 0.92 -14.93 -5.25
CA THR A 123 2.03 -14.75 -4.30
C THR A 123 2.51 -16.09 -3.75
N GLU A 124 1.60 -16.99 -3.41
CA GLU A 124 1.91 -18.36 -2.99
C GLU A 124 2.69 -19.09 -4.08
N ARG A 125 2.15 -19.12 -5.32
CA ARG A 125 2.83 -19.71 -6.48
C ARG A 125 4.25 -19.16 -6.66
N PHE A 126 4.42 -17.84 -6.49
CA PHE A 126 5.74 -17.21 -6.63
C PHE A 126 6.69 -17.65 -5.52
N ILE A 127 6.26 -17.66 -4.27
CA ILE A 127 7.07 -18.05 -3.12
C ILE A 127 7.47 -19.53 -3.20
N ASP A 128 6.54 -20.41 -3.55
CA ASP A 128 6.80 -21.85 -3.72
C ASP A 128 7.83 -22.09 -4.84
N GLY A 129 7.71 -21.34 -5.95
CA GLY A 129 8.65 -21.42 -7.07
C GLY A 129 10.07 -20.95 -6.76
N LEU A 130 10.26 -20.23 -5.64
CA LEU A 130 11.57 -19.78 -5.15
C LEU A 130 12.24 -20.80 -4.21
N GLU A 131 11.55 -21.87 -3.80
CA GLU A 131 12.12 -22.86 -2.88
C GLU A 131 13.36 -23.54 -3.47
N GLY A 132 14.37 -23.74 -2.61
CA GLY A 132 15.64 -24.35 -3.00
C GLY A 132 16.60 -23.44 -3.76
N LEU A 133 16.22 -22.22 -4.10
CA LEU A 133 17.11 -21.26 -4.75
C LEU A 133 18.02 -20.53 -3.72
N PRO A 134 19.26 -20.16 -4.10
CA PRO A 134 20.21 -19.47 -3.22
C PRO A 134 19.83 -18.00 -3.01
N LEU A 135 18.75 -17.76 -2.29
CA LEU A 135 18.20 -16.45 -2.01
C LEU A 135 17.56 -16.43 -0.62
N ARG A 136 17.34 -15.21 -0.10
CA ARG A 136 16.68 -14.99 1.17
C ARG A 136 15.38 -14.19 0.96
N LEU A 137 14.24 -14.80 1.29
CA LEU A 137 12.96 -14.13 1.34
C LEU A 137 12.90 -13.23 2.57
N ALA A 138 12.59 -11.95 2.40
CA ALA A 138 12.34 -11.04 3.50
C ALA A 138 10.87 -11.13 3.95
N GLY A 139 10.67 -11.31 5.27
CA GLY A 139 9.34 -11.41 5.87
C GLY A 139 8.82 -12.85 5.97
N THR A 140 7.54 -12.98 6.27
CA THR A 140 6.88 -14.28 6.48
C THR A 140 6.55 -14.98 5.16
N LYS A 141 6.57 -16.32 5.17
CA LYS A 141 6.02 -17.15 4.09
C LYS A 141 4.51 -17.39 4.23
N ASP A 142 3.92 -17.06 5.39
CA ASP A 142 2.49 -17.21 5.65
C ASP A 142 1.69 -16.21 4.80
N ILE A 143 1.01 -16.75 3.79
CA ILE A 143 0.23 -15.98 2.82
C ILE A 143 -0.90 -15.20 3.48
N SER A 144 -1.52 -15.75 4.53
CA SER A 144 -2.61 -15.07 5.25
C SER A 144 -2.19 -13.78 5.96
N ARG A 145 -0.88 -13.57 6.14
CA ARG A 145 -0.27 -12.46 6.89
C ARG A 145 0.56 -11.52 6.01
N ARG A 146 0.34 -11.54 4.71
CA ARG A 146 1.07 -10.69 3.76
C ARG A 146 0.15 -10.21 2.63
N VAL A 147 0.58 -9.18 1.95
CA VAL A 147 0.02 -8.68 0.68
C VAL A 147 0.90 -9.17 -0.48
N GLY A 148 0.49 -8.91 -1.72
CA GLY A 148 1.20 -9.30 -2.95
C GLY A 148 2.59 -8.66 -3.13
N VAL A 149 3.33 -8.41 -2.05
CA VAL A 149 4.68 -7.84 -2.07
C VAL A 149 5.68 -8.88 -1.59
N VAL A 150 6.64 -9.22 -2.44
CA VAL A 150 7.71 -10.18 -2.15
C VAL A 150 9.06 -9.50 -2.33
N SER A 151 9.83 -9.39 -1.23
CA SER A 151 11.16 -8.80 -1.21
C SER A 151 12.21 -9.90 -1.07
N ILE A 152 13.19 -9.92 -1.97
CA ILE A 152 14.21 -10.97 -2.07
C ILE A 152 15.60 -10.33 -1.98
N ASP A 153 16.44 -10.94 -1.18
CA ASP A 153 17.88 -10.68 -1.13
C ASP A 153 18.59 -11.86 -1.82
N PHE A 154 19.24 -11.59 -2.94
CA PHE A 154 19.95 -12.60 -3.71
C PHE A 154 21.35 -12.84 -3.12
N THR A 155 21.48 -13.88 -2.32
CA THR A 155 22.69 -14.17 -1.56
C THR A 155 23.93 -14.28 -2.47
N GLY A 156 24.95 -13.50 -2.16
CA GLY A 156 26.21 -13.50 -2.90
C GLY A 156 26.17 -12.77 -4.26
N ARG A 157 25.09 -12.07 -4.56
CA ARG A 157 24.95 -11.25 -5.77
C ARG A 157 24.60 -9.81 -5.42
N ASP A 158 24.84 -8.88 -6.35
CA ASP A 158 24.35 -7.52 -6.22
C ASP A 158 22.85 -7.48 -6.62
N ASN A 159 22.00 -7.08 -5.69
CA ASN A 159 20.55 -6.95 -5.93
C ASN A 159 20.22 -5.95 -7.05
N ALA A 160 21.04 -4.92 -7.26
CA ALA A 160 20.82 -3.95 -8.34
C ALA A 160 21.13 -4.57 -9.71
N GLU A 161 22.20 -5.38 -9.80
CA GLU A 161 22.51 -6.13 -11.03
C GLU A 161 21.42 -7.15 -11.36
N VAL A 162 20.93 -7.89 -10.36
CA VAL A 162 19.82 -8.83 -10.57
C VAL A 162 18.56 -8.09 -11.05
N ALA A 163 18.21 -6.96 -10.44
CA ALA A 163 17.06 -6.17 -10.86
C ALA A 163 17.22 -5.65 -12.31
N TYR A 164 18.42 -5.22 -12.70
CA TYR A 164 18.72 -4.81 -14.06
C TYR A 164 18.59 -5.97 -15.08
N GLU A 165 19.08 -7.17 -14.73
CA GLU A 165 18.95 -8.35 -15.59
C GLU A 165 17.49 -8.83 -15.72
N LEU A 166 16.66 -8.66 -14.66
CA LEU A 166 15.22 -8.88 -14.71
C LEU A 166 14.51 -7.87 -15.63
N ASP A 167 14.87 -6.60 -15.54
CA ASP A 167 14.31 -5.53 -16.39
C ASP A 167 14.57 -5.79 -17.89
N LYS A 168 15.77 -6.21 -18.23
CA LYS A 168 16.12 -6.65 -19.62
C LYS A 168 15.26 -7.77 -20.16
N ARG A 169 14.68 -8.60 -19.27
CA ARG A 169 13.75 -9.69 -19.59
C ARG A 169 12.29 -9.27 -19.51
N GLY A 170 12.03 -7.97 -19.31
CA GLY A 170 10.68 -7.41 -19.18
C GLY A 170 10.01 -7.69 -17.83
N ILE A 171 10.79 -8.05 -16.80
CA ILE A 171 10.29 -8.24 -15.44
C ILE A 171 10.57 -6.98 -14.62
N MET A 172 9.56 -6.15 -14.47
CA MET A 172 9.65 -4.88 -13.75
C MET A 172 9.66 -5.11 -12.24
N THR A 173 10.78 -4.78 -11.61
CA THR A 173 10.97 -4.87 -10.16
C THR A 173 11.46 -3.54 -9.58
N ARG A 174 11.59 -3.46 -8.27
CA ARG A 174 12.24 -2.33 -7.63
C ARG A 174 13.33 -2.81 -6.69
N CYS A 175 14.56 -2.32 -6.88
CA CYS A 175 15.69 -2.58 -5.99
C CYS A 175 15.86 -1.46 -4.95
N GLY A 176 16.42 -1.80 -3.79
CA GLY A 176 16.87 -0.87 -2.75
C GLY A 176 16.09 -0.95 -1.43
N LEU A 177 16.01 0.17 -0.72
CA LEU A 177 15.49 0.24 0.66
C LEU A 177 13.97 0.49 0.76
N HIS A 178 13.28 0.71 -0.36
CA HIS A 178 11.80 0.84 -0.44
C HIS A 178 11.17 1.82 0.58
N CYS A 179 11.83 2.95 0.85
CA CYS A 179 11.43 3.95 1.86
C CYS A 179 11.42 3.41 3.30
N ALA A 180 12.10 2.30 3.59
CA ALA A 180 12.11 1.63 4.89
C ALA A 180 13.53 1.29 5.39
N PRO A 181 14.46 2.26 5.49
CA PRO A 181 15.86 1.98 5.87
C PRO A 181 15.99 1.30 7.24
N SER A 182 15.13 1.66 8.19
CA SER A 182 15.13 1.06 9.53
C SER A 182 14.71 -0.43 9.49
N ALA A 183 13.73 -0.79 8.67
CA ALA A 183 13.35 -2.18 8.47
C ALA A 183 14.52 -2.98 7.88
N HIS A 184 15.19 -2.45 6.85
CA HIS A 184 16.36 -3.11 6.25
C HIS A 184 17.54 -3.25 7.23
N LYS A 185 17.75 -2.30 8.14
CA LYS A 185 18.73 -2.45 9.24
C LYS A 185 18.35 -3.60 10.17
N THR A 186 17.07 -3.69 10.54
CA THR A 186 16.57 -4.73 11.45
C THR A 186 16.68 -6.14 10.84
N ILE A 187 16.36 -6.28 9.56
CA ILE A 187 16.42 -7.60 8.88
C ILE A 187 17.79 -7.90 8.25
N GLY A 188 18.78 -7.00 8.40
CA GLY A 188 20.17 -7.21 7.96
C GLY A 188 20.35 -7.16 6.43
N THR A 189 19.55 -6.37 5.72
CA THR A 189 19.70 -6.12 4.27
C THR A 189 20.16 -4.70 3.95
N PHE A 190 20.49 -3.91 4.98
CA PHE A 190 21.09 -2.59 4.79
C PHE A 190 22.60 -2.72 4.54
N PRO A 191 23.21 -1.91 3.66
CA PRO A 191 22.64 -0.81 2.87
C PRO A 191 22.07 -1.24 1.50
N GLN A 192 22.33 -2.44 1.04
CA GLN A 192 22.02 -2.92 -0.31
C GLN A 192 20.50 -2.98 -0.60
N GLY A 193 19.70 -3.26 0.43
CA GLY A 193 18.27 -3.45 0.27
C GLY A 193 17.90 -4.82 -0.31
N THR A 194 16.77 -4.89 -0.99
CA THR A 194 16.24 -6.10 -1.63
C THR A 194 15.70 -5.80 -3.01
N VAL A 195 15.51 -6.82 -3.84
CA VAL A 195 14.69 -6.74 -5.06
C VAL A 195 13.25 -7.04 -4.67
N ARG A 196 12.33 -6.10 -4.92
CA ARG A 196 10.91 -6.22 -4.59
C ARG A 196 10.09 -6.52 -5.83
N PHE A 197 9.33 -7.59 -5.74
CA PHE A 197 8.27 -7.95 -6.66
C PHE A 197 6.94 -7.48 -6.06
N SER A 198 6.10 -6.83 -6.87
CA SER A 198 4.78 -6.35 -6.44
C SER A 198 3.74 -7.00 -7.33
N ILE A 199 3.09 -8.02 -6.80
CA ILE A 199 2.07 -8.81 -7.48
C ILE A 199 0.72 -8.19 -7.20
N GLY A 200 -0.05 -7.92 -8.24
CA GLY A 200 -1.34 -7.27 -8.12
C GLY A 200 -2.39 -7.88 -9.04
N TYR A 201 -3.58 -7.31 -9.01
CA TYR A 201 -4.76 -7.79 -9.73
C TYR A 201 -4.52 -8.01 -11.25
N ALA A 202 -3.68 -7.21 -11.88
CA ALA A 202 -3.42 -7.30 -13.32
C ALA A 202 -2.47 -8.43 -13.71
N ASN A 203 -1.76 -9.04 -12.75
CA ASN A 203 -0.84 -10.13 -13.03
C ASN A 203 -1.57 -11.45 -13.26
N THR A 204 -0.91 -12.33 -14.03
CA THR A 204 -1.37 -13.68 -14.36
C THR A 204 -0.41 -14.75 -13.84
N GLU A 205 -0.83 -16.00 -13.79
CA GLU A 205 0.07 -17.12 -13.50
C GLU A 205 1.25 -17.18 -14.48
N GLY A 206 1.02 -16.86 -15.76
CA GLY A 206 2.08 -16.79 -16.77
C GLY A 206 3.12 -15.70 -16.49
N ASP A 207 2.74 -14.59 -15.85
CA ASP A 207 3.69 -13.57 -15.43
C ASP A 207 4.57 -14.07 -14.29
N ILE A 208 3.98 -14.80 -13.35
CA ILE A 208 4.70 -15.44 -12.24
C ILE A 208 5.70 -16.47 -12.78
N ASP A 209 5.29 -17.33 -13.69
CA ASP A 209 6.15 -18.37 -14.28
C ASP A 209 7.32 -17.77 -15.06
N ARG A 210 7.08 -16.70 -15.82
CA ARG A 210 8.14 -15.95 -16.50
C ARG A 210 9.12 -15.33 -15.52
N ALA A 211 8.64 -14.73 -14.43
CA ALA A 211 9.50 -14.16 -13.41
C ALA A 211 10.37 -15.21 -12.73
N LEU A 212 9.80 -16.37 -12.38
CA LEU A 212 10.53 -17.50 -11.79
C LEU A 212 11.58 -18.05 -12.75
N SER A 213 11.25 -18.20 -14.03
CA SER A 213 12.21 -18.66 -15.05
C SER A 213 13.37 -17.68 -15.19
N ALA A 214 13.06 -16.37 -15.28
CA ALA A 214 14.09 -15.33 -15.37
C ALA A 214 15.01 -15.31 -14.13
N ILE A 215 14.44 -15.46 -12.93
CA ILE A 215 15.23 -15.56 -11.69
C ILE A 215 16.20 -16.75 -11.77
N LYS A 216 15.72 -17.93 -12.13
CA LYS A 216 16.55 -19.15 -12.23
C LYS A 216 17.69 -18.99 -13.24
N GLU A 217 17.42 -18.44 -14.42
CA GLU A 217 18.44 -18.16 -15.43
C GLU A 217 19.53 -17.18 -14.98
N ILE A 218 19.17 -16.22 -14.11
CA ILE A 218 20.12 -15.22 -13.61
C ILE A 218 21.01 -15.79 -12.51
N ILE A 219 20.47 -16.67 -11.65
CA ILE A 219 21.15 -17.06 -10.42
C ILE A 219 21.76 -18.47 -10.45
N LEU A 220 21.35 -19.34 -11.37
CA LEU A 220 21.91 -20.69 -11.57
C LEU A 220 22.90 -20.69 -12.74
#